data_da1ed35c0b513b297ab36b02eaa9841c
#
_entry.id   da1ed35c0b513b297ab36b02eaa9841c
#
_cell.length_a   1.000
_cell.length_b   1.000
_cell.length_c   1.000
_cell.angle_alpha   90.00
_cell.angle_beta   90.00
_cell.angle_gamma   90.00
#
_symmetry.space_group_name_H-M   'P 1'
#
loop_
_entity.id
_entity.type
_entity.pdbx_description
1 polymer ?
#
loop_
_entity_poly.entity_id
_entity_poly.type
_entity_poly.pdbx_seq_one_letter_code
_entity_poly.pdbx_strand_id
1 'polypeptide(L)'
;MAAETRVKNSASTSGVLAQVASRARVSTGTVSRVFNNSSLIPSETRSRVLSAARELGFRPRVGVRSKQIAIVTEPPHRTVMGGYVNTLTQHICYALSRVDAGITMITEDRIGNLADCWFDGVIGIAWEDRTIEILKKIHNIPMVWFSDNQSSWCHTVFTNCYENGKLAGQYLLGKGHRRIAVIHDPDYTGCGRAEGIRIAIREGGFEQDSFLLALSSSEPLHLSVKRLIDNGCTAVWVPGEDMRALEVNWLLQELSGKRVPEDISLLGSENPGISEFQRPSLSTISIPLHDMAEIAVDLVMEGECNILRKVEIPAKLIERNSVMSLK
;
A
#
# COMPACT_ATOMS: atom_id res chain seq x y z
N MET A 1 -22.97 34.77 -24.50
CA MET A 1 -21.75 34.94 -23.65
C MET A 1 -20.92 33.64 -23.48
N ALA A 2 -21.15 32.57 -24.24
CA ALA A 2 -20.42 31.28 -24.12
C ALA A 2 -19.39 31.02 -25.26
N ALA A 3 -19.29 31.87 -26.25
CA ALA A 3 -18.40 31.65 -27.41
C ALA A 3 -17.02 32.35 -27.30
N GLU A 4 -16.90 33.40 -26.51
CA GLU A 4 -15.63 34.15 -26.37
C GLU A 4 -14.60 33.51 -25.44
N THR A 5 -15.04 32.67 -24.50
CA THR A 5 -14.11 31.99 -23.54
C THR A 5 -13.35 30.80 -24.17
N ARG A 6 -13.83 30.27 -25.31
CA ARG A 6 -13.22 29.12 -25.98
C ARG A 6 -11.99 29.50 -26.84
N VAL A 7 -11.92 30.72 -27.35
CA VAL A 7 -10.85 31.16 -28.25
C VAL A 7 -9.58 31.58 -27.48
N LYS A 8 -9.70 32.17 -26.29
CA LYS A 8 -8.54 32.60 -25.48
C LYS A 8 -7.70 31.43 -24.93
N ASN A 9 -8.32 30.27 -24.70
CA ASN A 9 -7.61 29.11 -24.16
C ASN A 9 -6.86 28.26 -25.22
N SER A 10 -7.15 28.39 -26.50
CA SER A 10 -6.43 27.66 -27.56
C SER A 10 -5.08 28.32 -27.92
N ALA A 11 -4.99 29.64 -27.87
CA ALA A 11 -3.78 30.40 -28.17
C ALA A 11 -2.65 30.15 -27.12
N SER A 12 -3.00 29.98 -25.84
CA SER A 12 -2.00 29.73 -24.78
C SER A 12 -1.36 28.32 -24.87
N THR A 13 -2.12 27.32 -25.27
CA THR A 13 -1.63 25.91 -25.38
C THR A 13 -0.72 25.71 -26.58
N SER A 14 -1.01 26.37 -27.70
CA SER A 14 -0.16 26.36 -28.89
C SER A 14 1.21 27.01 -28.59
N GLY A 15 1.24 28.07 -27.78
CA GLY A 15 2.46 28.75 -27.37
C GLY A 15 3.35 27.89 -26.48
N VAL A 16 2.76 27.17 -25.52
CA VAL A 16 3.54 26.30 -24.60
C VAL A 16 4.03 25.05 -25.31
N LEU A 17 3.24 24.47 -26.23
CA LEU A 17 3.68 23.34 -27.04
C LEU A 17 4.90 23.71 -27.91
N ALA A 18 4.92 24.92 -28.44
CA ALA A 18 6.08 25.46 -29.19
C ALA A 18 7.30 25.67 -28.27
N GLN A 19 7.10 26.10 -27.04
CA GLN A 19 8.17 26.21 -26.04
C GLN A 19 8.78 24.86 -25.68
N VAL A 20 7.94 23.82 -25.47
CA VAL A 20 8.42 22.45 -25.25
C VAL A 20 9.22 21.95 -26.45
N ALA A 21 8.72 22.18 -27.68
CA ALA A 21 9.38 21.78 -28.91
C ALA A 21 10.75 22.47 -29.05
N SER A 22 10.81 23.78 -28.79
CA SER A 22 12.05 24.55 -28.80
C SER A 22 13.04 24.07 -27.75
N ARG A 23 12.61 23.88 -26.51
CA ARG A 23 13.43 23.41 -25.39
C ARG A 23 13.99 22.00 -25.64
N ALA A 24 13.17 21.10 -26.20
CA ALA A 24 13.56 19.74 -26.57
C ALA A 24 14.32 19.66 -27.92
N ARG A 25 14.44 20.74 -28.66
CA ARG A 25 15.04 20.82 -30.01
C ARG A 25 14.41 19.86 -31.00
N VAL A 26 13.06 19.85 -31.05
CA VAL A 26 12.26 19.02 -31.97
C VAL A 26 11.10 19.84 -32.57
N SER A 27 10.38 19.26 -33.52
CA SER A 27 9.17 19.87 -34.07
C SER A 27 7.98 19.71 -33.11
N THR A 28 6.97 20.58 -33.17
CA THR A 28 5.73 20.46 -32.45
C THR A 28 4.99 19.14 -32.77
N GLY A 29 5.10 18.66 -34.00
CA GLY A 29 4.60 17.36 -34.44
C GLY A 29 5.27 16.17 -33.72
N THR A 30 6.59 16.30 -33.45
CA THR A 30 7.33 15.31 -32.67
C THR A 30 6.85 15.32 -31.21
N VAL A 31 6.67 16.51 -30.61
CA VAL A 31 6.11 16.64 -29.26
C VAL A 31 4.76 15.98 -29.16
N SER A 32 3.86 16.24 -30.10
CA SER A 32 2.53 15.61 -30.16
C SER A 32 2.61 14.08 -30.25
N ARG A 33 3.51 13.53 -31.06
CA ARG A 33 3.71 12.07 -31.18
C ARG A 33 4.26 11.45 -29.90
N VAL A 34 5.14 12.16 -29.19
CA VAL A 34 5.65 11.71 -27.86
C VAL A 34 4.48 11.56 -26.87
N PHE A 35 3.63 12.58 -26.75
CA PHE A 35 2.48 12.55 -25.85
C PHE A 35 1.39 11.55 -26.27
N ASN A 36 1.35 11.16 -27.51
CA ASN A 36 0.47 10.11 -28.03
C ASN A 36 1.12 8.72 -27.99
N ASN A 37 2.22 8.56 -27.25
CA ASN A 37 2.95 7.30 -27.07
C ASN A 37 3.34 6.58 -28.38
N SER A 38 3.61 7.33 -29.46
CA SER A 38 4.04 6.75 -30.73
C SER A 38 5.35 5.96 -30.56
N SER A 39 5.32 4.68 -30.91
CA SER A 39 6.50 3.79 -30.87
C SER A 39 7.61 4.18 -31.85
N LEU A 40 7.32 5.07 -32.79
CA LEU A 40 8.26 5.52 -33.82
C LEU A 40 9.25 6.60 -33.31
N ILE A 41 9.10 7.08 -32.07
CA ILE A 41 9.98 8.11 -31.51
C ILE A 41 11.10 7.42 -30.70
N PRO A 42 12.39 7.70 -31.01
CA PRO A 42 13.51 7.16 -30.23
C PRO A 42 13.43 7.56 -28.76
N SER A 43 13.86 6.67 -27.84
CA SER A 43 13.80 6.87 -26.39
C SER A 43 14.49 8.15 -25.94
N GLU A 44 15.68 8.48 -26.48
CA GLU A 44 16.40 9.71 -26.18
C GLU A 44 15.59 10.98 -26.53
N THR A 45 14.94 10.99 -27.71
CA THR A 45 14.10 12.11 -28.12
C THR A 45 12.86 12.21 -27.22
N ARG A 46 12.28 11.07 -26.85
CA ARG A 46 11.15 11.00 -25.92
C ARG A 46 11.53 11.60 -24.58
N SER A 47 12.62 11.15 -23.96
CA SER A 47 13.12 11.65 -22.68
C SER A 47 13.34 13.16 -22.69
N ARG A 48 13.97 13.71 -23.75
CA ARG A 48 14.17 15.15 -23.89
C ARG A 48 12.86 15.94 -23.92
N VAL A 49 11.87 15.46 -24.69
CA VAL A 49 10.55 16.12 -24.79
C VAL A 49 9.83 16.07 -23.44
N LEU A 50 9.84 14.93 -22.75
CA LEU A 50 9.17 14.77 -21.47
C LEU A 50 9.83 15.61 -20.36
N SER A 51 11.17 15.69 -20.34
CA SER A 51 11.91 16.57 -19.43
C SER A 51 11.55 18.03 -19.66
N ALA A 52 11.61 18.49 -20.92
CA ALA A 52 11.25 19.85 -21.26
C ALA A 52 9.79 20.19 -20.90
N ALA A 53 8.87 19.28 -21.08
CA ALA A 53 7.48 19.47 -20.70
C ALA A 53 7.29 19.60 -19.17
N ARG A 54 7.98 18.75 -18.39
CA ARG A 54 7.97 18.82 -16.92
C ARG A 54 8.58 20.11 -16.41
N GLU A 55 9.74 20.51 -16.93
CA GLU A 55 10.41 21.78 -16.58
C GLU A 55 9.52 23.01 -16.84
N LEU A 56 8.72 22.98 -17.91
CA LEU A 56 7.82 24.07 -18.29
C LEU A 56 6.42 23.96 -17.68
N GLY A 57 6.18 22.95 -16.81
CA GLY A 57 4.86 22.69 -16.25
C GLY A 57 3.79 22.39 -17.29
N PHE A 58 4.21 21.95 -18.52
CA PHE A 58 3.26 21.69 -19.60
C PHE A 58 2.57 20.35 -19.37
N ARG A 59 1.23 20.37 -19.46
CA ARG A 59 0.40 19.16 -19.49
C ARG A 59 -0.39 19.10 -20.80
N PRO A 60 -0.31 18.01 -21.56
CA PRO A 60 -1.17 17.83 -22.73
C PRO A 60 -2.62 17.80 -22.28
N ARG A 61 -3.51 18.48 -23.03
CA ARG A 61 -4.94 18.48 -22.75
C ARG A 61 -5.51 17.06 -22.85
N VAL A 62 -6.17 16.60 -21.81
CA VAL A 62 -6.89 15.33 -21.73
C VAL A 62 -8.27 15.40 -22.42
N GLY A 63 -8.39 16.09 -23.54
CA GLY A 63 -9.68 16.23 -24.23
C GLY A 63 -10.07 15.08 -25.17
N VAL A 64 -9.15 14.15 -25.43
CA VAL A 64 -9.32 13.07 -26.43
C VAL A 64 -8.72 11.73 -25.97
N ARG A 65 -8.02 11.68 -24.82
CA ARG A 65 -7.43 10.46 -24.29
C ARG A 65 -7.78 10.27 -22.81
N SER A 66 -7.90 9.03 -22.35
CA SER A 66 -7.98 8.71 -20.93
C SER A 66 -6.72 9.16 -20.17
N LYS A 67 -6.86 9.56 -18.90
CA LYS A 67 -5.72 9.83 -18.03
C LYS A 67 -4.84 8.60 -17.94
N GLN A 68 -3.52 8.78 -17.88
CA GLN A 68 -2.56 7.69 -17.72
C GLN A 68 -2.01 7.71 -16.31
N ILE A 69 -2.26 6.67 -15.55
CA ILE A 69 -1.80 6.54 -14.16
C ILE A 69 -0.71 5.48 -14.09
N ALA A 70 0.42 5.85 -13.50
CA ALA A 70 1.48 4.90 -13.17
C ALA A 70 1.20 4.28 -11.80
N ILE A 71 1.24 2.96 -11.72
CA ILE A 71 1.29 2.22 -10.46
C ILE A 71 2.73 1.79 -10.24
N VAL A 72 3.37 2.34 -9.19
CA VAL A 72 4.72 1.96 -8.78
C VAL A 72 4.60 0.93 -7.67
N THR A 73 5.20 -0.24 -7.85
CA THR A 73 5.05 -1.37 -6.93
C THR A 73 6.35 -2.17 -6.81
N GLU A 74 6.44 -3.00 -5.79
CA GLU A 74 7.50 -3.99 -5.69
C GLU A 74 7.50 -4.96 -6.89
N PRO A 75 8.67 -5.49 -7.27
CA PRO A 75 8.74 -6.48 -8.31
C PRO A 75 8.06 -7.80 -7.88
N PRO A 76 7.44 -8.54 -8.82
CA PRO A 76 6.61 -9.72 -8.53
C PRO A 76 7.32 -10.82 -7.70
N HIS A 77 8.65 -10.94 -7.82
CA HIS A 77 9.41 -11.94 -7.07
C HIS A 77 9.58 -11.60 -5.57
N ARG A 78 9.22 -10.39 -5.16
CA ARG A 78 9.21 -9.96 -3.75
C ARG A 78 7.81 -9.99 -3.14
N THR A 79 6.77 -10.13 -3.97
CA THR A 79 5.39 -10.11 -3.52
C THR A 79 4.85 -11.52 -3.33
N VAL A 80 4.03 -11.71 -2.32
CA VAL A 80 3.34 -12.98 -2.06
C VAL A 80 1.95 -12.95 -2.72
N MET A 81 1.57 -14.04 -3.39
CA MET A 81 0.24 -14.17 -3.96
C MET A 81 -0.82 -14.03 -2.86
N GLY A 82 -1.79 -13.16 -3.07
CA GLY A 82 -2.80 -12.83 -2.05
C GLY A 82 -2.31 -11.91 -0.93
N GLY A 83 -1.03 -11.48 -0.95
CA GLY A 83 -0.49 -10.52 0.00
C GLY A 83 -0.96 -9.08 -0.26
N TYR A 84 -0.58 -8.18 0.64
CA TYR A 84 -0.99 -6.77 0.64
C TYR A 84 -0.79 -6.07 -0.70
N VAL A 85 0.43 -6.12 -1.25
CA VAL A 85 0.78 -5.44 -2.50
C VAL A 85 -0.07 -5.91 -3.66
N ASN A 86 -0.20 -7.24 -3.82
CA ASN A 86 -0.96 -7.82 -4.93
C ASN A 86 -2.45 -7.50 -4.81
N THR A 87 -3.03 -7.67 -3.63
CA THR A 87 -4.46 -7.42 -3.40
C THR A 87 -4.79 -5.95 -3.58
N LEU A 88 -3.99 -5.05 -3.01
CA LEU A 88 -4.17 -3.61 -3.16
C LEU A 88 -4.02 -3.18 -4.62
N THR A 89 -3.01 -3.70 -5.33
CA THR A 89 -2.82 -3.43 -6.76
C THR A 89 -4.04 -3.84 -7.58
N GLN A 90 -4.65 -5.01 -7.30
CA GLN A 90 -5.87 -5.45 -7.98
C GLN A 90 -7.04 -4.48 -7.74
N HIS A 91 -7.23 -4.04 -6.50
CA HIS A 91 -8.28 -3.05 -6.18
C HIS A 91 -8.03 -1.71 -6.87
N ILE A 92 -6.79 -1.23 -6.92
CA ILE A 92 -6.43 0.01 -7.64
C ILE A 92 -6.70 -0.15 -9.15
N CYS A 93 -6.28 -1.25 -9.76
CA CYS A 93 -6.55 -1.52 -11.17
C CYS A 93 -8.05 -1.54 -11.46
N TYR A 94 -8.84 -2.16 -10.58
CA TYR A 94 -10.29 -2.18 -10.70
C TYR A 94 -10.90 -0.77 -10.58
N ALA A 95 -10.51 0.00 -9.57
CA ALA A 95 -10.99 1.36 -9.37
C ALA A 95 -10.62 2.29 -10.54
N LEU A 96 -9.37 2.20 -11.06
CA LEU A 96 -8.94 2.95 -12.24
C LEU A 96 -9.72 2.57 -13.51
N SER A 97 -10.06 1.29 -13.68
CA SER A 97 -10.86 0.85 -14.82
C SER A 97 -12.27 1.44 -14.85
N ARG A 98 -12.84 1.74 -13.67
CA ARG A 98 -14.17 2.36 -13.54
C ARG A 98 -14.19 3.84 -13.94
N VAL A 99 -13.05 4.50 -13.89
CA VAL A 99 -12.90 5.92 -14.28
C VAL A 99 -12.24 6.08 -15.65
N ASP A 100 -12.18 5.02 -16.44
CA ASP A 100 -11.61 4.96 -17.80
C ASP A 100 -10.17 5.52 -17.87
N ALA A 101 -9.35 5.19 -16.86
CA ALA A 101 -7.95 5.56 -16.80
C ALA A 101 -7.06 4.47 -17.41
N GLY A 102 -6.09 4.86 -18.22
CA GLY A 102 -5.03 3.96 -18.67
C GLY A 102 -4.04 3.67 -17.55
N ILE A 103 -3.57 2.43 -17.45
CA ILE A 103 -2.71 1.96 -16.38
C ILE A 103 -1.34 1.57 -16.95
N THR A 104 -0.27 2.01 -16.30
CA THR A 104 1.08 1.52 -16.57
C THR A 104 1.69 1.06 -15.25
N MET A 105 2.06 -0.21 -15.16
CA MET A 105 2.77 -0.74 -13.99
C MET A 105 4.28 -0.55 -14.15
N ILE A 106 4.92 -0.04 -13.11
CA ILE A 106 6.37 0.16 -13.03
C ILE A 106 6.85 -0.46 -11.72
N THR A 107 7.76 -1.40 -11.80
CA THR A 107 8.37 -2.00 -10.63
C THR A 107 9.58 -1.19 -10.13
N GLU A 108 9.88 -1.25 -8.84
CA GLU A 108 10.97 -0.48 -8.20
C GLU A 108 12.32 -0.67 -8.88
N ASP A 109 12.63 -1.89 -9.33
CA ASP A 109 13.86 -2.20 -10.08
C ASP A 109 13.93 -1.49 -11.45
N ARG A 110 12.78 -1.05 -11.98
CA ARG A 110 12.65 -0.34 -13.25
C ARG A 110 12.19 1.11 -13.10
N ILE A 111 12.28 1.66 -11.91
CA ILE A 111 11.80 3.03 -11.62
C ILE A 111 12.44 4.10 -12.52
N GLY A 112 13.66 3.85 -13.03
CA GLY A 112 14.31 4.73 -14.01
C GLY A 112 13.49 4.95 -15.29
N ASN A 113 12.66 3.98 -15.68
CA ASN A 113 11.81 4.07 -16.87
C ASN A 113 10.66 5.08 -16.71
N LEU A 114 10.42 5.55 -15.49
CA LEU A 114 9.42 6.60 -15.22
C LEU A 114 9.75 7.90 -15.97
N ALA A 115 11.04 8.18 -16.20
CA ALA A 115 11.50 9.34 -16.96
C ALA A 115 11.10 9.29 -18.44
N ASP A 116 10.93 8.08 -18.99
CA ASP A 116 10.67 7.85 -20.41
C ASP A 116 9.19 7.81 -20.78
N CYS A 117 8.30 7.94 -19.80
CA CYS A 117 6.86 7.87 -19.97
C CYS A 117 6.16 9.14 -19.45
N TRP A 118 5.01 9.45 -20.06
CA TRP A 118 4.12 10.50 -19.57
C TRP A 118 3.02 9.90 -18.72
N PHE A 119 2.83 10.46 -17.54
CA PHE A 119 1.74 10.10 -16.61
C PHE A 119 1.00 11.34 -16.17
N ASP A 120 -0.30 11.20 -15.94
CA ASP A 120 -1.16 12.23 -15.39
C ASP A 120 -1.27 12.10 -13.85
N GLY A 121 -0.78 10.99 -13.28
CA GLY A 121 -0.69 10.73 -11.85
C GLY A 121 0.12 9.47 -11.53
N VAL A 122 0.51 9.33 -10.27
CA VAL A 122 1.28 8.18 -9.76
C VAL A 122 0.63 7.67 -8.47
N ILE A 123 0.43 6.35 -8.37
CA ILE A 123 0.04 5.66 -7.15
C ILE A 123 1.18 4.71 -6.77
N GLY A 124 1.73 4.84 -5.56
CA GLY A 124 2.88 4.07 -5.12
C GLY A 124 2.56 3.09 -3.99
N ILE A 125 2.94 1.83 -4.20
CA ILE A 125 2.92 0.73 -3.23
C ILE A 125 4.34 0.15 -3.20
N ALA A 126 5.29 0.92 -2.67
CA ALA A 126 6.70 0.59 -2.73
C ALA A 126 7.44 1.27 -1.58
N TRP A 127 8.54 0.70 -1.13
CA TRP A 127 9.22 1.14 0.09
C TRP A 127 10.73 1.34 -0.06
N GLU A 128 11.32 1.08 -1.26
CA GLU A 128 12.75 1.33 -1.46
C GLU A 128 13.06 2.83 -1.44
N ASP A 129 14.03 3.23 -0.61
CA ASP A 129 14.46 4.63 -0.49
C ASP A 129 14.83 5.25 -1.84
N ARG A 130 15.50 4.46 -2.70
CA ARG A 130 15.85 4.89 -4.06
C ARG A 130 14.62 5.28 -4.88
N THR A 131 13.55 4.49 -4.80
CA THR A 131 12.29 4.75 -5.49
C THR A 131 11.68 6.05 -5.00
N ILE A 132 11.62 6.22 -3.68
CA ILE A 132 11.09 7.42 -3.03
C ILE A 132 11.90 8.66 -3.42
N GLU A 133 13.22 8.58 -3.45
CA GLU A 133 14.07 9.71 -3.85
C GLU A 133 13.91 10.12 -5.32
N ILE A 134 13.69 9.16 -6.21
CA ILE A 134 13.43 9.45 -7.64
C ILE A 134 12.07 10.13 -7.77
N LEU A 135 11.05 9.65 -7.09
CA LEU A 135 9.70 10.21 -7.16
C LEU A 135 9.62 11.60 -6.55
N LYS A 136 10.33 11.89 -5.47
CA LYS A 136 10.42 13.23 -4.88
C LYS A 136 10.96 14.30 -5.85
N LYS A 137 11.73 13.89 -6.84
CA LYS A 137 12.27 14.81 -7.88
C LYS A 137 11.28 15.09 -9.01
N ILE A 138 10.19 14.36 -9.07
CA ILE A 138 9.14 14.58 -10.07
C ILE A 138 8.15 15.59 -9.48
N HIS A 139 8.08 16.77 -10.10
CA HIS A 139 7.18 17.84 -9.70
C HIS A 139 5.96 17.90 -10.62
N ASN A 140 4.91 18.54 -10.15
CA ASN A 140 3.71 18.85 -10.93
C ASN A 140 2.95 17.60 -11.44
N ILE A 141 3.01 16.49 -10.72
CA ILE A 141 2.20 15.28 -10.95
C ILE A 141 1.53 14.89 -9.63
N PRO A 142 0.21 14.68 -9.58
CA PRO A 142 -0.45 14.19 -8.37
C PRO A 142 0.09 12.80 -8.03
N MET A 143 0.47 12.63 -6.76
CA MET A 143 1.00 11.36 -6.26
C MET A 143 0.29 10.96 -5.00
N VAL A 144 -0.03 9.67 -4.90
CA VAL A 144 -0.61 9.04 -3.72
C VAL A 144 0.27 7.87 -3.29
N TRP A 145 0.56 7.78 -2.00
CA TRP A 145 1.42 6.76 -1.44
C TRP A 145 0.71 5.98 -0.35
N PHE A 146 0.88 4.67 -0.34
CA PHE A 146 0.38 3.82 0.74
C PHE A 146 1.49 3.64 1.78
N SER A 147 1.46 4.45 2.81
CA SER A 147 2.44 4.39 3.91
C SER A 147 1.89 5.11 5.12
N ASP A 148 1.95 4.48 6.27
CA ASP A 148 1.67 5.07 7.57
C ASP A 148 2.83 5.96 8.06
N ASN A 149 3.97 5.91 7.39
CA ASN A 149 5.05 6.85 7.57
C ASN A 149 4.66 8.18 6.90
N GLN A 150 4.45 9.23 7.71
CA GLN A 150 3.88 10.50 7.28
C GLN A 150 4.72 11.17 6.18
N SER A 151 4.30 10.98 4.94
CA SER A 151 4.90 11.66 3.80
C SER A 151 4.58 13.16 3.80
N SER A 152 5.59 14.00 3.55
CA SER A 152 5.43 15.47 3.40
C SER A 152 5.45 15.92 1.93
N TRP A 153 5.52 14.99 0.97
CA TRP A 153 5.73 15.30 -0.45
C TRP A 153 4.62 14.78 -1.38
N CYS A 154 3.71 13.93 -0.88
CA CYS A 154 2.57 13.39 -1.64
C CYS A 154 1.36 13.15 -0.74
N HIS A 155 0.20 12.89 -1.32
CA HIS A 155 -0.94 12.36 -0.58
C HIS A 155 -0.62 10.99 0.00
N THR A 156 -1.16 10.66 1.17
CA THR A 156 -1.01 9.34 1.78
C THR A 156 -2.36 8.72 2.14
N VAL A 157 -2.50 7.43 1.89
CA VAL A 157 -3.62 6.60 2.37
C VAL A 157 -3.02 5.47 3.18
N PHE A 158 -3.47 5.28 4.41
CA PHE A 158 -2.85 4.34 5.33
C PHE A 158 -3.81 3.82 6.40
N THR A 159 -3.40 2.75 7.07
CA THR A 159 -3.97 2.30 8.34
C THR A 159 -2.92 2.48 9.42
N ASN A 160 -3.34 2.93 10.61
CA ASN A 160 -2.42 3.18 11.71
C ASN A 160 -1.98 1.86 12.35
N CYS A 161 -0.69 1.53 12.25
CA CYS A 161 -0.13 0.28 12.75
C CYS A 161 -0.26 0.15 14.28
N TYR A 162 -0.16 1.25 15.01
CA TYR A 162 -0.35 1.28 16.47
C TYR A 162 -1.82 0.96 16.83
N GLU A 163 -2.78 1.58 16.16
CA GLU A 163 -4.21 1.33 16.38
C GLU A 163 -4.59 -0.11 15.98
N ASN A 164 -3.99 -0.66 14.92
CA ASN A 164 -4.18 -2.06 14.54
C ASN A 164 -3.67 -3.01 15.64
N GLY A 165 -2.50 -2.72 16.22
CA GLY A 165 -1.95 -3.46 17.33
C GLY A 165 -2.80 -3.33 18.59
N LYS A 166 -3.29 -2.12 18.87
CA LYS A 166 -4.18 -1.85 20.00
C LYS A 166 -5.49 -2.62 19.87
N LEU A 167 -6.09 -2.64 18.68
CA LEU A 167 -7.30 -3.40 18.40
C LEU A 167 -7.10 -4.91 18.64
N ALA A 168 -5.98 -5.48 18.16
CA ALA A 168 -5.62 -6.87 18.39
C ALA A 168 -5.40 -7.16 19.88
N GLY A 169 -4.66 -6.28 20.57
CA GLY A 169 -4.41 -6.38 22.01
C GLY A 169 -5.69 -6.32 22.83
N GLN A 170 -6.56 -5.36 22.59
CA GLN A 170 -7.85 -5.21 23.26
C GLN A 170 -8.74 -6.45 23.08
N TYR A 171 -8.78 -6.98 21.86
CA TYR A 171 -9.54 -8.19 21.57
C TYR A 171 -9.02 -9.40 22.35
N LEU A 172 -7.72 -9.68 22.31
CA LEU A 172 -7.12 -10.82 23.00
C LEU A 172 -7.21 -10.68 24.53
N LEU A 173 -6.96 -9.48 25.06
CA LEU A 173 -7.13 -9.19 26.49
C LEU A 173 -8.59 -9.35 26.94
N GLY A 174 -9.54 -8.91 26.13
CA GLY A 174 -10.98 -9.08 26.37
C GLY A 174 -11.42 -10.54 26.38
N LYS A 175 -10.70 -11.42 25.62
CA LYS A 175 -10.89 -12.88 25.67
C LYS A 175 -10.21 -13.55 26.87
N GLY A 176 -9.55 -12.80 27.74
CA GLY A 176 -8.88 -13.30 28.94
C GLY A 176 -7.42 -13.68 28.75
N HIS A 177 -6.86 -13.53 27.56
CA HIS A 177 -5.45 -13.82 27.33
C HIS A 177 -4.56 -12.78 28.03
N ARG A 178 -3.51 -13.28 28.72
CA ARG A 178 -2.51 -12.46 29.42
C ARG A 178 -1.09 -12.75 28.95
N ARG A 179 -0.85 -13.90 28.34
CA ARG A 179 0.44 -14.30 27.75
C ARG A 179 0.27 -14.35 26.24
N ILE A 180 0.61 -13.23 25.61
CA ILE A 180 0.35 -12.98 24.17
C ILE A 180 1.69 -12.99 23.44
N ALA A 181 1.75 -13.63 22.27
CA ALA A 181 2.84 -13.47 21.32
C ALA A 181 2.40 -12.64 20.13
N VAL A 182 3.33 -11.93 19.52
CA VAL A 182 3.16 -11.32 18.19
C VAL A 182 4.36 -11.68 17.32
N ILE A 183 4.10 -12.18 16.12
CA ILE A 183 5.15 -12.44 15.11
C ILE A 183 5.02 -11.35 14.05
N HIS A 184 5.98 -10.42 14.00
CA HIS A 184 5.89 -9.22 13.19
C HIS A 184 7.16 -8.97 12.37
N ASP A 185 7.03 -8.22 11.28
CA ASP A 185 8.17 -7.76 10.52
C ASP A 185 9.02 -6.77 11.33
N PRO A 186 10.37 -6.80 11.20
CA PRO A 186 11.28 -5.93 11.95
C PRO A 186 11.38 -4.53 11.34
N ASP A 187 10.27 -4.01 10.86
CA ASP A 187 10.12 -2.70 10.25
C ASP A 187 9.28 -1.76 11.14
N TYR A 188 9.07 -0.55 10.67
CA TYR A 188 8.27 0.45 11.37
C TYR A 188 6.85 -0.04 11.65
N THR A 189 6.20 -0.65 10.66
CA THR A 189 4.80 -1.10 10.79
C THR A 189 4.68 -2.27 11.76
N GLY A 190 5.57 -3.24 11.67
CA GLY A 190 5.58 -4.39 12.56
C GLY A 190 5.89 -4.01 14.01
N CYS A 191 6.88 -3.15 14.22
CA CYS A 191 7.21 -2.60 15.55
C CYS A 191 6.05 -1.78 16.12
N GLY A 192 5.39 -0.97 15.30
CA GLY A 192 4.21 -0.20 15.70
C GLY A 192 3.04 -1.10 16.12
N ARG A 193 2.79 -2.20 15.40
CA ARG A 193 1.78 -3.21 15.78
C ARG A 193 2.07 -3.84 17.13
N ALA A 194 3.32 -4.22 17.39
CA ALA A 194 3.72 -4.76 18.70
C ALA A 194 3.56 -3.74 19.82
N GLU A 195 3.92 -2.47 19.57
CA GLU A 195 3.73 -1.39 20.54
C GLU A 195 2.24 -1.10 20.80
N GLY A 196 1.40 -1.19 19.78
CA GLY A 196 -0.05 -1.09 19.93
C GLY A 196 -0.62 -2.09 20.94
N ILE A 197 -0.13 -3.35 20.95
CA ILE A 197 -0.52 -4.33 21.97
C ILE A 197 -0.05 -3.87 23.36
N ARG A 198 1.18 -3.31 23.50
CA ARG A 198 1.66 -2.78 24.77
C ARG A 198 0.79 -1.62 25.28
N ILE A 199 0.36 -0.76 24.36
CA ILE A 199 -0.60 0.31 24.68
C ILE A 199 -1.91 -0.27 25.22
N ALA A 200 -2.47 -1.30 24.56
CA ALA A 200 -3.68 -1.96 25.03
C ALA A 200 -3.54 -2.60 26.41
N ILE A 201 -2.39 -3.24 26.68
CA ILE A 201 -2.08 -3.82 28.01
C ILE A 201 -2.06 -2.71 29.08
N ARG A 202 -1.39 -1.58 28.80
CA ARG A 202 -1.27 -0.44 29.72
C ARG A 202 -2.63 0.20 30.00
N GLU A 203 -3.36 0.54 28.95
CA GLU A 203 -4.68 1.18 29.07
C GLU A 203 -5.72 0.28 29.76
N GLY A 204 -5.58 -1.05 29.60
CA GLY A 204 -6.42 -2.02 30.30
C GLY A 204 -6.04 -2.27 31.76
N GLY A 205 -4.93 -1.69 32.23
CA GLY A 205 -4.44 -1.91 33.61
C GLY A 205 -3.86 -3.32 33.84
N PHE A 206 -3.40 -4.02 32.79
CA PHE A 206 -2.92 -5.39 32.87
C PHE A 206 -1.39 -5.53 32.88
N GLU A 207 -0.65 -4.45 33.14
CA GLU A 207 0.82 -4.45 33.05
C GLU A 207 1.51 -5.47 33.97
N GLN A 208 0.96 -5.70 35.17
CA GLN A 208 1.53 -6.66 36.13
C GLN A 208 1.23 -8.11 35.79
N ASP A 209 0.10 -8.36 35.12
CA ASP A 209 -0.43 -9.72 34.86
C ASP A 209 -0.18 -10.18 33.43
N SER A 210 0.27 -9.30 32.54
CA SER A 210 0.41 -9.61 31.12
C SER A 210 1.87 -9.71 30.68
N PHE A 211 2.12 -10.64 29.77
CA PHE A 211 3.40 -10.87 29.10
C PHE A 211 3.21 -10.77 27.59
N LEU A 212 3.99 -9.92 26.93
CA LEU A 212 4.04 -9.82 25.48
C LEU A 212 5.39 -10.33 24.96
N LEU A 213 5.34 -11.40 24.17
CA LEU A 213 6.47 -11.93 23.43
C LEU A 213 6.46 -11.39 21.99
N ALA A 214 7.31 -10.42 21.68
CA ALA A 214 7.50 -9.93 20.31
C ALA A 214 8.57 -10.78 19.62
N LEU A 215 8.21 -11.40 18.49
CA LEU A 215 9.06 -12.27 17.69
C LEU A 215 9.23 -11.67 16.30
N SER A 216 10.47 -11.67 15.80
CA SER A 216 10.74 -11.18 14.44
C SER A 216 10.40 -12.24 13.39
N SER A 217 9.71 -11.84 12.34
CA SER A 217 9.44 -12.69 11.18
C SER A 217 10.68 -13.01 10.35
N SER A 218 11.82 -12.38 10.65
CA SER A 218 13.12 -12.75 10.05
C SER A 218 13.63 -14.11 10.53
N GLU A 219 13.14 -14.60 11.68
CA GLU A 219 13.46 -15.95 12.15
C GLU A 219 12.59 -16.98 11.42
N PRO A 220 13.08 -18.23 11.22
CA PRO A 220 12.24 -19.31 10.74
C PRO A 220 11.02 -19.52 11.63
N LEU A 221 9.81 -19.55 11.06
CA LEU A 221 8.56 -19.57 11.82
C LEU A 221 8.44 -20.73 12.81
N HIS A 222 9.03 -21.90 12.49
CA HIS A 222 9.04 -23.04 13.43
C HIS A 222 9.80 -22.73 14.74
N LEU A 223 10.85 -21.89 14.69
CA LEU A 223 11.53 -21.41 15.91
C LEU A 223 10.67 -20.42 16.69
N SER A 224 10.00 -19.53 16.00
CA SER A 224 9.04 -18.61 16.61
C SER A 224 7.90 -19.37 17.29
N VAL A 225 7.33 -20.39 16.63
CA VAL A 225 6.29 -21.25 17.21
C VAL A 225 6.84 -22.00 18.44
N LYS A 226 8.04 -22.55 18.38
CA LYS A 226 8.67 -23.17 19.55
C LYS A 226 8.82 -22.18 20.70
N ARG A 227 9.34 -20.99 20.45
CA ARG A 227 9.52 -19.95 21.48
C ARG A 227 8.22 -19.51 22.14
N LEU A 228 7.14 -19.34 21.37
CA LEU A 228 5.86 -18.96 21.96
C LEU A 228 5.29 -20.07 22.86
N ILE A 229 5.50 -21.35 22.50
CA ILE A 229 5.08 -22.49 23.33
C ILE A 229 5.92 -22.57 24.61
N ASP A 230 7.24 -22.51 24.48
CA ASP A 230 8.19 -22.57 25.61
C ASP A 230 7.96 -21.42 26.63
N ASN A 231 7.49 -20.28 26.13
CA ASN A 231 7.11 -19.13 26.98
C ASN A 231 5.67 -19.20 27.51
N GLY A 232 4.92 -20.28 27.23
CA GLY A 232 3.55 -20.48 27.73
C GLY A 232 2.56 -19.43 27.20
N CYS A 233 2.74 -18.93 25.97
CA CYS A 233 1.78 -18.04 25.36
C CYS A 233 0.46 -18.75 25.09
N THR A 234 -0.66 -18.09 25.41
CA THR A 234 -2.01 -18.61 25.20
C THR A 234 -2.67 -18.06 23.95
N ALA A 235 -2.11 -17.01 23.38
CA ALA A 235 -2.54 -16.44 22.11
C ALA A 235 -1.33 -15.92 21.33
N VAL A 236 -1.46 -15.97 20.02
CA VAL A 236 -0.49 -15.36 19.09
C VAL A 236 -1.25 -14.51 18.04
N TRP A 237 -0.76 -13.31 17.81
CA TRP A 237 -1.16 -12.52 16.66
C TRP A 237 -0.07 -12.55 15.59
N VAL A 238 -0.46 -12.87 14.37
CA VAL A 238 0.43 -12.90 13.19
C VAL A 238 -0.09 -11.85 12.21
N PRO A 239 0.35 -10.58 12.33
CA PRO A 239 0.00 -9.53 11.39
C PRO A 239 0.73 -9.72 10.06
N GLY A 240 0.17 -9.15 9.00
CA GLY A 240 0.69 -9.25 7.63
C GLY A 240 -0.26 -10.03 6.73
N GLU A 241 -0.37 -9.59 5.48
CA GLU A 241 -1.29 -10.18 4.49
C GLU A 241 -0.56 -11.21 3.61
N ASP A 242 0.42 -11.92 4.17
CA ASP A 242 1.32 -12.83 3.46
C ASP A 242 1.07 -14.32 3.75
N MET A 243 -0.12 -14.66 4.18
CA MET A 243 -0.49 -16.05 4.54
C MET A 243 0.32 -16.65 5.70
N ARG A 244 1.19 -15.89 6.36
CA ARG A 244 2.05 -16.35 7.46
C ARG A 244 1.25 -16.92 8.63
N ALA A 245 0.06 -16.37 8.90
CA ALA A 245 -0.84 -16.92 9.90
C ALA A 245 -1.29 -18.35 9.57
N LEU A 246 -1.39 -18.72 8.31
CA LEU A 246 -1.74 -20.07 7.86
C LEU A 246 -0.59 -21.04 8.12
N GLU A 247 0.64 -20.62 7.85
CA GLU A 247 1.83 -21.41 8.16
C GLU A 247 1.98 -21.62 9.67
N VAL A 248 1.75 -20.55 10.47
CA VAL A 248 1.76 -20.67 11.93
C VAL A 248 0.67 -21.64 12.41
N ASN A 249 -0.55 -21.58 11.84
CA ASN A 249 -1.62 -22.52 12.16
C ASN A 249 -1.20 -23.98 11.87
N TRP A 250 -0.60 -24.23 10.71
CA TRP A 250 -0.08 -25.55 10.36
C TRP A 250 1.03 -26.00 11.30
N LEU A 251 2.02 -25.15 11.61
CA LEU A 251 3.11 -25.45 12.53
C LEU A 251 2.62 -25.77 13.94
N LEU A 252 1.60 -25.08 14.43
CA LEU A 252 0.99 -25.35 15.72
C LEU A 252 0.34 -26.73 15.74
N GLN A 253 -0.47 -27.07 14.75
CA GLN A 253 -1.25 -28.29 14.72
C GLN A 253 -0.40 -29.51 14.33
N GLU A 254 0.28 -29.44 13.18
CA GLU A 254 0.94 -30.63 12.61
C GLU A 254 2.34 -30.88 13.19
N LEU A 255 3.08 -29.83 13.51
CA LEU A 255 4.46 -29.98 14.00
C LEU A 255 4.51 -30.02 15.54
N SER A 256 3.66 -29.26 16.22
CA SER A 256 3.72 -29.11 17.68
C SER A 256 2.58 -29.82 18.40
N GLY A 257 1.62 -30.40 17.67
CA GLY A 257 0.45 -31.07 18.24
C GLY A 257 -0.46 -30.17 19.09
N LYS A 258 -0.38 -28.85 18.89
CA LYS A 258 -1.20 -27.87 19.62
C LYS A 258 -2.48 -27.60 18.87
N ARG A 259 -3.59 -27.67 19.56
CA ARG A 259 -4.91 -27.40 18.98
C ARG A 259 -5.16 -25.90 18.98
N VAL A 260 -5.67 -25.40 17.86
CA VAL A 260 -6.18 -24.04 17.72
C VAL A 260 -7.71 -24.13 17.69
N PRO A 261 -8.43 -23.41 18.55
CA PRO A 261 -7.98 -22.45 19.56
C PRO A 261 -7.71 -23.00 20.95
N GLU A 262 -7.93 -24.32 21.21
CA GLU A 262 -8.04 -24.89 22.57
C GLU A 262 -6.75 -24.79 23.39
N ASP A 263 -5.60 -24.95 22.77
CA ASP A 263 -4.30 -24.85 23.44
C ASP A 263 -3.65 -23.48 23.19
N ILE A 264 -3.84 -22.90 22.00
CA ILE A 264 -3.32 -21.57 21.61
C ILE A 264 -4.34 -20.90 20.68
N SER A 265 -4.78 -19.71 21.03
CA SER A 265 -5.58 -18.87 20.16
C SER A 265 -4.72 -18.21 19.08
N LEU A 266 -5.22 -18.18 17.85
CA LEU A 266 -4.52 -17.59 16.68
C LEU A 266 -5.35 -16.45 16.09
N LEU A 267 -4.77 -15.25 16.06
CA LEU A 267 -5.30 -14.08 15.36
C LEU A 267 -4.41 -13.80 14.16
N GLY A 268 -4.97 -13.58 12.99
CA GLY A 268 -4.23 -13.27 11.76
C GLY A 268 -4.60 -11.95 11.14
N SER A 269 -4.14 -11.72 9.91
CA SER A 269 -4.66 -10.71 9.00
C SER A 269 -5.66 -11.32 8.04
N GLU A 270 -6.59 -10.50 7.53
CA GLU A 270 -7.64 -10.97 6.64
C GLU A 270 -7.11 -11.28 5.24
N ASN A 271 -7.37 -12.50 4.80
CA ASN A 271 -7.21 -12.93 3.42
C ASN A 271 -8.59 -13.38 2.91
N PRO A 272 -9.32 -12.51 2.21
CA PRO A 272 -10.67 -12.84 1.72
C PRO A 272 -10.69 -14.12 0.89
N GLY A 273 -11.67 -14.98 1.16
CA GLY A 273 -11.79 -16.28 0.48
C GLY A 273 -10.80 -17.35 0.97
N ILE A 274 -9.96 -17.04 1.96
CA ILE A 274 -9.02 -18.00 2.56
C ILE A 274 -9.25 -18.12 4.06
N SER A 275 -9.28 -16.99 4.79
CA SER A 275 -9.38 -16.98 6.26
C SER A 275 -10.60 -17.71 6.79
N GLU A 276 -11.73 -17.60 6.11
CA GLU A 276 -12.99 -18.24 6.47
C GLU A 276 -13.00 -19.76 6.26
N PHE A 277 -12.17 -20.27 5.33
CA PHE A 277 -12.08 -21.69 5.00
C PHE A 277 -10.99 -22.43 5.78
N GLN A 278 -10.25 -21.73 6.63
CA GLN A 278 -9.29 -22.39 7.51
C GLN A 278 -9.96 -23.32 8.52
N ARG A 279 -9.18 -24.17 9.15
CA ARG A 279 -9.62 -25.08 10.21
C ARG A 279 -8.72 -24.93 11.43
N PRO A 280 -9.21 -24.22 12.47
CA PRO A 280 -10.47 -23.46 12.53
C PRO A 280 -10.47 -22.22 11.62
N SER A 281 -11.67 -21.68 11.31
CA SER A 281 -11.76 -20.42 10.56
C SER A 281 -11.10 -19.29 11.33
N LEU A 282 -10.27 -18.51 10.64
CA LEU A 282 -9.32 -17.58 11.25
C LEU A 282 -9.99 -16.25 11.63
N SER A 283 -9.90 -15.88 12.90
CA SER A 283 -10.18 -14.52 13.38
C SER A 283 -9.08 -13.59 12.91
N THR A 284 -9.43 -12.39 12.43
CA THR A 284 -8.47 -11.53 11.72
C THR A 284 -8.66 -10.07 12.03
N ILE A 285 -7.56 -9.30 11.89
CA ILE A 285 -7.60 -7.85 11.71
C ILE A 285 -7.61 -7.58 10.21
N SER A 286 -8.68 -6.97 9.74
CA SER A 286 -8.92 -6.68 8.32
C SER A 286 -8.56 -5.24 8.00
N ILE A 287 -7.63 -5.04 7.07
CA ILE A 287 -7.31 -3.75 6.47
C ILE A 287 -8.26 -3.53 5.30
N PRO A 288 -8.95 -2.37 5.21
CA PRO A 288 -9.94 -2.10 4.15
C PRO A 288 -9.29 -1.71 2.82
N LEU A 289 -8.59 -2.65 2.17
CA LEU A 289 -7.81 -2.43 0.95
C LEU A 289 -8.64 -1.88 -0.21
N HIS A 290 -9.91 -2.30 -0.31
CA HIS A 290 -10.83 -1.78 -1.30
C HIS A 290 -11.06 -0.27 -1.12
N ASP A 291 -11.43 0.15 0.10
CA ASP A 291 -11.70 1.56 0.41
C ASP A 291 -10.43 2.41 0.25
N MET A 292 -9.28 1.86 0.64
CA MET A 292 -7.98 2.50 0.44
C MET A 292 -7.69 2.74 -1.05
N ALA A 293 -7.97 1.78 -1.90
CA ALA A 293 -7.76 1.89 -3.35
C ALA A 293 -8.70 2.94 -3.99
N GLU A 294 -9.98 2.93 -3.65
CA GLU A 294 -10.96 3.93 -4.13
C GLU A 294 -10.52 5.35 -3.77
N ILE A 295 -10.15 5.58 -2.50
CA ILE A 295 -9.67 6.89 -2.03
C ILE A 295 -8.38 7.31 -2.75
N ALA A 296 -7.44 6.39 -2.96
CA ALA A 296 -6.20 6.71 -3.66
C ALA A 296 -6.47 7.09 -5.13
N VAL A 297 -7.39 6.41 -5.78
CA VAL A 297 -7.81 6.74 -7.15
C VAL A 297 -8.50 8.09 -7.20
N ASP A 298 -9.41 8.39 -6.28
CA ASP A 298 -10.06 9.70 -6.20
C ASP A 298 -9.02 10.82 -6.04
N LEU A 299 -8.07 10.67 -5.11
CA LEU A 299 -7.02 11.64 -4.86
C LEU A 299 -6.14 11.89 -6.08
N VAL A 300 -5.72 10.84 -6.79
CA VAL A 300 -4.87 11.00 -7.98
C VAL A 300 -5.67 11.57 -9.17
N MET A 301 -6.96 11.27 -9.24
CA MET A 301 -7.84 11.74 -10.31
C MET A 301 -8.29 13.20 -10.12
N GLU A 302 -8.35 13.71 -8.90
CA GLU A 302 -8.60 15.13 -8.64
C GLU A 302 -7.52 16.04 -9.24
N GLY A 303 -6.30 15.55 -9.38
CA GLY A 303 -5.18 16.29 -9.94
C GLY A 303 -4.34 16.99 -8.89
N GLU A 304 -3.56 18.01 -9.31
CA GLU A 304 -2.72 18.77 -8.39
C GLU A 304 -3.57 19.51 -7.36
N CYS A 305 -3.25 19.27 -6.10
CA CYS A 305 -3.79 20.01 -4.97
C CYS A 305 -2.63 20.64 -4.19
N ASN A 306 -2.78 21.92 -3.83
CA ASN A 306 -1.78 22.62 -3.00
C ASN A 306 -1.73 22.09 -1.55
N ILE A 307 -2.72 21.30 -1.15
CA ILE A 307 -2.84 20.74 0.20
C ILE A 307 -2.72 19.23 0.12
N LEU A 308 -1.65 18.69 0.70
CA LEU A 308 -1.46 17.26 0.81
C LEU A 308 -2.44 16.66 1.82
N ARG A 309 -3.15 15.63 1.39
CA ARG A 309 -4.10 14.91 2.26
C ARG A 309 -3.44 13.65 2.81
N LYS A 310 -3.69 13.41 4.09
CA LYS A 310 -3.32 12.18 4.81
C LYS A 310 -4.61 11.54 5.26
N VAL A 311 -4.94 10.40 4.65
CA VAL A 311 -6.21 9.72 4.91
C VAL A 311 -5.92 8.44 5.67
N GLU A 312 -6.27 8.45 6.95
CA GLU A 312 -6.24 7.25 7.78
C GLU A 312 -7.56 6.50 7.66
N ILE A 313 -7.50 5.18 7.43
CA ILE A 313 -8.67 4.31 7.39
C ILE A 313 -8.48 3.24 8.46
N PRO A 314 -9.41 3.11 9.41
CA PRO A 314 -9.27 2.16 10.51
C PRO A 314 -9.44 0.71 10.03
N ALA A 315 -8.62 -0.18 10.57
CA ALA A 315 -8.82 -1.62 10.43
C ALA A 315 -10.03 -2.09 11.24
N LYS A 316 -10.53 -3.29 10.92
CA LYS A 316 -11.68 -3.93 11.58
C LYS A 316 -11.32 -5.32 12.08
N LEU A 317 -11.86 -5.69 13.24
CA LEU A 317 -11.81 -7.06 13.71
C LEU A 317 -12.91 -7.89 13.03
N ILE A 318 -12.52 -9.06 12.50
CA ILE A 318 -13.43 -10.08 12.03
C ILE A 318 -13.26 -11.29 12.94
N GLU A 319 -14.19 -11.47 13.86
CA GLU A 319 -14.17 -12.59 14.79
C GLU A 319 -14.68 -13.87 14.12
N ARG A 320 -13.94 -14.97 14.29
CA ARG A 320 -14.28 -16.34 13.84
C ARG A 320 -13.91 -17.34 14.93
N ASN A 321 -13.47 -18.54 14.56
CA ASN A 321 -13.33 -19.68 15.48
C ASN A 321 -11.91 -19.92 16.00
N SER A 322 -10.89 -19.18 15.55
CA SER A 322 -9.49 -19.43 15.92
C SER A 322 -9.04 -18.75 17.22
N VAL A 323 -9.93 -18.00 17.87
CA VAL A 323 -9.67 -17.38 19.19
C VAL A 323 -10.76 -17.78 20.15
N MET A 324 -10.37 -18.37 21.28
CA MET A 324 -11.30 -18.74 22.35
C MET A 324 -11.22 -17.77 23.53
N SER A 325 -12.27 -17.75 24.35
CA SER A 325 -12.23 -17.05 25.64
C SER A 325 -11.62 -17.95 26.70
N LEU A 326 -10.66 -17.43 27.46
CA LEU A 326 -10.16 -18.04 28.68
C LEU A 326 -11.10 -17.66 29.83
N LYS A 327 -11.42 -18.65 30.69
CA LYS A 327 -12.28 -18.44 31.86
C LYS A 327 -11.48 -17.74 32.97
#